data_f7a2059a932877b6e9e3d71b545892cd
#
_entry.id   f7a2059a932877b6e9e3d71b545892cd
#
_cell.length_a   1.000
_cell.length_b   1.000
_cell.length_c   1.000
_cell.angle_alpha   90.00
_cell.angle_beta   90.00
_cell.angle_gamma   90.00
#
_symmetry.space_group_name_H-M   'P 1'
#
loop_
_entity.id
_entity.type
_entity.pdbx_description
1 polymer ?
#
loop_
_entity_poly.entity_id
_entity_poly.type
_entity_poly.pdbx_seq_one_letter_code
_entity_poly.pdbx_strand_id
1 'polypeptide(L)'
;MANSKSALKRVRQAERRTDRNKTLRTRVKSLRKKALEAAEEGNADEAQSSMRLLASAVDSATLKGLYHKNKGANIKSKTVKAIKAAASS
;
A
#
# COMPACT_ATOMS: atom_id res chain seq x y z
N MET A 1 -17.79 3.67 33.46
CA MET A 1 -16.42 3.31 33.82
C MET A 1 -15.67 2.67 32.68
N ALA A 2 -14.47 3.19 32.43
CA ALA A 2 -13.67 2.76 31.30
C ALA A 2 -13.14 1.32 31.38
N ASN A 3 -13.38 0.62 32.50
CA ASN A 3 -12.80 -0.70 32.74
C ASN A 3 -13.74 -1.88 32.48
N SER A 4 -14.78 -1.67 31.69
CA SER A 4 -15.63 -2.79 31.30
C SER A 4 -14.87 -3.70 30.33
N LYS A 5 -15.18 -4.99 30.34
CA LYS A 5 -14.57 -5.97 29.42
C LYS A 5 -14.77 -5.56 27.97
N SER A 6 -15.93 -4.97 27.65
CA SER A 6 -16.24 -4.46 26.30
C SER A 6 -15.32 -3.33 25.88
N ALA A 7 -15.03 -2.38 26.79
CA ALA A 7 -14.14 -1.27 26.50
C ALA A 7 -12.71 -1.76 26.27
N LEU A 8 -12.21 -2.68 27.08
CA LEU A 8 -10.90 -3.29 26.91
C LEU A 8 -10.78 -4.04 25.58
N LYS A 9 -11.83 -4.76 25.21
CA LYS A 9 -11.86 -5.45 23.92
C LYS A 9 -11.77 -4.48 22.75
N ARG A 10 -12.50 -3.35 22.82
CA ARG A 10 -12.44 -2.31 21.78
C ARG A 10 -11.04 -1.71 21.65
N VAL A 11 -10.39 -1.46 22.77
CA VAL A 11 -9.01 -0.93 22.78
C VAL A 11 -8.06 -1.90 22.09
N ARG A 12 -8.14 -3.18 22.43
CA ARG A 12 -7.31 -4.21 21.79
C ARG A 12 -7.57 -4.32 20.30
N GLN A 13 -8.82 -4.26 19.88
CA GLN A 13 -9.18 -4.29 18.45
C GLN A 13 -8.64 -3.07 17.72
N ALA A 14 -8.74 -1.88 18.33
CA ALA A 14 -8.20 -0.66 17.74
C ALA A 14 -6.68 -0.73 17.58
N GLU A 15 -5.97 -1.25 18.58
CA GLU A 15 -4.53 -1.44 18.51
C GLU A 15 -4.14 -2.40 17.38
N ARG A 16 -4.83 -3.54 17.25
CA ARG A 16 -4.58 -4.51 16.17
C ARG A 16 -4.81 -3.89 14.81
N ARG A 17 -5.88 -3.09 14.65
CA ARG A 17 -6.16 -2.40 13.39
C ARG A 17 -5.06 -1.39 13.06
N THR A 18 -4.60 -0.64 14.04
CA THR A 18 -3.54 0.34 13.85
C THR A 18 -2.26 -0.33 13.39
N ASP A 19 -1.87 -1.42 14.04
CA ASP A 19 -0.67 -2.18 13.69
C ASP A 19 -0.79 -2.77 12.28
N ARG A 20 -1.93 -3.38 11.96
CA ARG A 20 -2.19 -3.94 10.63
C ARG A 20 -2.14 -2.85 9.56
N ASN A 21 -2.77 -1.70 9.82
CA ASN A 21 -2.80 -0.60 8.86
C ASN A 21 -1.41 -0.03 8.63
N LYS A 22 -0.62 0.09 9.69
CA LYS A 22 0.78 0.53 9.60
C LYS A 22 1.60 -0.42 8.73
N THR A 23 1.45 -1.73 8.94
CA THR A 23 2.13 -2.76 8.15
C THR A 23 1.75 -2.66 6.68
N LEU A 24 0.46 -2.51 6.38
CA LEU A 24 -0.02 -2.38 5.00
C LEU A 24 0.51 -1.12 4.32
N ARG A 25 0.52 0.00 5.02
CA ARG A 25 1.07 1.25 4.48
C ARG A 25 2.55 1.11 4.17
N THR A 26 3.30 0.51 5.06
CA THR A 26 4.74 0.27 4.88
C THR A 26 4.98 -0.62 3.67
N ARG A 27 4.18 -1.68 3.52
CA ARG A 27 4.27 -2.59 2.38
C ARG A 27 4.01 -1.86 1.06
N VAL A 28 2.97 -1.03 1.01
CA VAL A 28 2.63 -0.24 -0.19
C VAL A 28 3.79 0.69 -0.55
N LYS A 29 4.33 1.41 0.42
CA LYS A 29 5.47 2.31 0.19
C LYS A 29 6.70 1.56 -0.30
N SER A 30 7.01 0.42 0.30
CA SER A 30 8.17 -0.40 -0.09
C SER A 30 8.04 -0.93 -1.52
N LEU A 31 6.87 -1.43 -1.89
CA LEU A 31 6.62 -1.94 -3.23
C LEU A 31 6.67 -0.83 -4.29
N ARG A 32 6.13 0.35 -3.95
CA ARG A 32 6.20 1.52 -4.82
C ARG A 32 7.65 1.92 -5.07
N LYS A 33 8.44 1.99 -4.02
CA LYS A 33 9.86 2.32 -4.12
C LYS A 33 10.61 1.32 -4.99
N LYS A 34 10.37 0.02 -4.79
CA LYS A 34 10.97 -1.05 -5.59
C LYS A 34 10.62 -0.90 -7.07
N ALA A 35 9.36 -0.65 -7.37
CA ALA A 35 8.91 -0.51 -8.75
C ALA A 35 9.60 0.69 -9.43
N LEU A 36 9.70 1.82 -8.73
CA LEU A 36 10.35 3.01 -9.26
C LEU A 36 11.85 2.81 -9.45
N GLU A 37 12.52 2.18 -8.50
CA GLU A 37 13.95 1.86 -8.60
C GLU A 37 14.23 0.93 -9.78
N ALA A 38 13.41 -0.11 -9.95
CA ALA A 38 13.56 -1.04 -11.07
C ALA A 38 13.38 -0.33 -12.41
N ALA A 39 12.42 0.59 -12.50
CA ALA A 39 12.19 1.38 -13.71
C ALA A 39 13.39 2.29 -14.02
N GLU A 40 13.95 2.92 -13.00
CA GLU A 40 15.13 3.78 -13.15
C GLU A 40 16.36 2.99 -13.62
N GLU A 41 16.50 1.76 -13.15
CA GLU A 41 17.59 0.86 -13.53
C GLU A 41 17.39 0.23 -14.92
N GLY A 42 16.24 0.47 -15.55
CA GLY A 42 15.94 -0.09 -16.85
C GLY A 42 15.46 -1.54 -16.81
N ASN A 43 15.13 -2.07 -15.63
CA ASN A 43 14.65 -3.43 -15.47
C ASN A 43 13.12 -3.47 -15.57
N ALA A 44 12.62 -3.52 -16.80
CA ALA A 44 11.18 -3.48 -17.07
C ALA A 44 10.43 -4.65 -16.46
N ASP A 45 11.01 -5.84 -16.49
CA ASP A 45 10.35 -7.04 -15.94
C ASP A 45 10.16 -6.93 -14.44
N GLU A 46 11.18 -6.50 -13.73
CA GLU A 46 11.11 -6.31 -12.29
C GLU A 46 10.17 -5.17 -11.92
N ALA A 47 10.16 -4.09 -12.70
CA ALA A 47 9.24 -2.98 -12.51
C ALA A 47 7.78 -3.45 -12.66
N GLN A 48 7.48 -4.26 -13.66
CA GLN A 48 6.15 -4.81 -13.86
C GLN A 48 5.75 -5.75 -12.73
N SER A 49 6.65 -6.64 -12.32
CA SER A 49 6.39 -7.56 -11.21
C SER A 49 6.09 -6.80 -9.92
N SER A 50 6.91 -5.81 -9.61
CA SER A 50 6.72 -4.97 -8.42
C SER A 50 5.42 -4.17 -8.50
N MET A 51 5.05 -3.68 -9.69
CA MET A 51 3.79 -2.97 -9.90
C MET A 51 2.58 -3.87 -9.66
N ARG A 52 2.63 -5.13 -10.10
CA ARG A 52 1.57 -6.10 -9.84
C ARG A 52 1.40 -6.35 -8.35
N LEU A 53 2.51 -6.51 -7.63
CA LEU A 53 2.48 -6.68 -6.18
C LEU A 53 1.93 -5.43 -5.49
N LEU A 54 2.31 -4.25 -5.96
CA LEU A 54 1.78 -2.98 -5.45
C LEU A 54 0.28 -2.89 -5.66
N ALA A 55 -0.21 -3.20 -6.85
CA ALA A 55 -1.64 -3.17 -7.16
C ALA A 55 -2.41 -4.11 -6.23
N SER A 56 -1.91 -5.33 -6.04
CA SER A 56 -2.51 -6.29 -5.12
C SER A 56 -2.54 -5.77 -3.68
N ALA A 57 -1.43 -5.19 -3.21
CA ALA A 57 -1.36 -4.64 -1.86
C ALA A 57 -2.31 -3.46 -1.67
N VAL A 58 -2.40 -2.56 -2.66
CA VAL A 58 -3.31 -1.41 -2.62
C VAL A 58 -4.77 -1.87 -2.62
N ASP A 59 -5.12 -2.86 -3.45
CA ASP A 59 -6.48 -3.39 -3.51
C ASP A 59 -6.86 -4.05 -2.19
N SER A 60 -5.95 -4.80 -1.59
CA SER A 60 -6.16 -5.42 -0.27
C SER A 60 -6.37 -4.37 0.81
N ALA A 61 -5.56 -3.32 0.81
CA ALA A 61 -5.68 -2.22 1.76
C ALA A 61 -7.01 -1.46 1.59
N THR A 62 -7.46 -1.30 0.35
CA THR A 62 -8.74 -0.66 0.04
C THR A 62 -9.90 -1.51 0.56
N LEU A 63 -9.86 -2.83 0.35
CA LEU A 63 -10.87 -3.74 0.87
C LEU A 63 -10.96 -3.71 2.39
N LYS A 64 -9.84 -3.55 3.07
CA LYS A 64 -9.78 -3.47 4.52
C LYS A 64 -10.12 -2.08 5.08
N GLY A 65 -10.45 -1.14 4.21
CA GLY A 65 -10.85 0.21 4.60
C GLY A 65 -9.70 1.16 4.95
N LEU A 66 -8.45 0.76 4.71
CA LEU A 66 -7.30 1.62 4.96
C LEU A 66 -7.27 2.81 4.00
N TYR A 67 -7.54 2.54 2.73
CA TYR A 67 -7.62 3.56 1.68
C TYR A 67 -9.03 3.61 1.12
N HIS A 68 -9.51 4.83 0.84
CA HIS A 68 -10.70 5.00 0.01
C HIS A 68 -10.38 4.53 -1.41
N LYS A 69 -11.40 4.05 -2.13
CA LYS A 69 -11.23 3.56 -3.51
C LYS A 69 -10.54 4.56 -4.42
N ASN A 70 -10.84 5.86 -4.25
CA ASN A 70 -10.22 6.92 -5.05
C ASN A 70 -8.74 7.06 -4.74
N LYS A 71 -8.36 6.94 -3.47
CA LYS A 71 -6.94 7.00 -3.08
C LYS A 71 -6.18 5.81 -3.61
N GLY A 72 -6.75 4.61 -3.52
CA GLY A 72 -6.14 3.39 -4.08
C GLY A 72 -5.92 3.52 -5.59
N ALA A 73 -6.93 3.98 -6.32
CA ALA A 73 -6.83 4.21 -7.75
C ALA A 73 -5.76 5.26 -8.08
N ASN A 74 -5.66 6.33 -7.30
CA ASN A 74 -4.65 7.37 -7.48
C ASN A 74 -3.24 6.85 -7.26
N ILE A 75 -3.02 6.04 -6.22
CA ILE A 75 -1.70 5.46 -5.94
C ILE A 75 -1.25 4.61 -7.13
N LYS A 76 -2.10 3.73 -7.62
CA LYS A 76 -1.80 2.88 -8.78
C LYS A 76 -1.51 3.72 -10.02
N SER A 77 -2.38 4.66 -10.33
CA SER A 77 -2.25 5.51 -11.52
C SER A 77 -0.98 6.35 -11.50
N LYS A 78 -0.70 7.02 -10.39
CA LYS A 78 0.50 7.85 -10.25
C LYS A 78 1.78 7.01 -10.33
N THR A 79 1.77 5.81 -9.76
CA THR A 79 2.93 4.93 -9.81
C THR A 79 3.20 4.44 -11.23
N VAL A 80 2.16 4.06 -11.97
CA VAL A 80 2.31 3.66 -13.38
C VAL A 80 2.87 4.81 -14.21
N LYS A 81 2.37 6.02 -14.03
CA LYS A 81 2.87 7.20 -14.74
C LYS A 81 4.34 7.47 -14.40
N ALA A 82 4.70 7.36 -13.13
CA ALA A 82 6.08 7.56 -12.70
C ALA A 82 7.02 6.50 -13.29
N ILE A 83 6.59 5.25 -13.35
CA ILE A 83 7.36 4.15 -13.95
C ILE A 83 7.57 4.42 -15.45
N LYS A 84 6.54 4.82 -16.17
CA LYS A 84 6.64 5.15 -17.59
C LYS A 84 7.58 6.31 -17.83
N ALA A 85 7.51 7.35 -17.00
CA ALA A 85 8.38 8.50 -17.10
C ALA A 85 9.84 8.11 -16.85
N ALA A 86 10.11 7.29 -15.85
CA ALA A 86 11.46 6.81 -15.53
C ALA A 86 12.02 5.92 -16.65
N ALA A 87 11.18 5.07 -17.24
CA ALA A 87 11.58 4.17 -18.32
C ALA A 87 11.84 4.93 -19.64
N SER A 88 11.23 6.10 -19.82
CA SER A 88 11.33 6.91 -21.04
C SER A 88 12.54 7.85 -21.05
N SER A 89 13.12 8.08 -19.88
CA SER A 89 14.24 9.05 -19.74
C SER A 89 15.60 8.49 -20.12
#